data_6c1d6d8d72420eda64ada760aa9249fd
#
_entry.id   6c1d6d8d72420eda64ada760aa9249fd
#
_cell.length_a   1.000
_cell.length_b   1.000
_cell.length_c   1.000
_cell.angle_alpha   90.00
_cell.angle_beta   90.00
_cell.angle_gamma   90.00
#
_symmetry.space_group_name_H-M   'P 1'
#
loop_
_entity.id
_entity.type
_entity.pdbx_description
1 polymer ?
#
loop_
_entity_poly.entity_id
_entity_poly.type
_entity_poly.pdbx_seq_one_letter_code
_entity_poly.pdbx_strand_id
1 'polypeptide(L)'
;MRNDNGSHNMQATPQDSTAGHYQGNVDAAEVAKFEALASRWWDPQGEFKPLHEINPLRLDFIDARAGLAGKKVLDVGCGGGILSESMANRGAKVTGIDLGEAPLAVARLHAEDRGVEIDYQHISVEAMAAQKPGFYDAVTCMEMLEHVPDPASVIRACSALVRPGGYVFFSTLNRTAKSYAFAILGAEYVLRLLPRGTHNYAKFIRPSEMAAWSRDCGLEVREQTGLTYNPLTRHYRLVSHDVSVNYMMYCRKVSD
;
A
#
# COMPACT_ATOMS: atom_id res chain seq x y z
N MET A 1 75.01 12.75 12.20
CA MET A 1 73.77 13.14 12.88
C MET A 1 72.80 13.51 11.84
N ARG A 2 71.87 12.62 11.49
CA ARG A 2 70.82 12.83 10.49
C ARG A 2 69.49 12.66 11.21
N ASN A 3 68.72 13.71 11.25
CA ASN A 3 67.33 13.67 11.72
C ASN A 3 66.47 13.32 10.54
N ASP A 4 65.81 12.17 10.60
CA ASP A 4 64.71 11.81 9.70
C ASP A 4 63.37 12.09 10.41
N ASN A 5 62.67 13.12 9.91
CA ASN A 5 61.29 13.41 10.27
C ASN A 5 60.35 12.68 9.30
N GLY A 6 59.84 11.54 9.70
CA GLY A 6 58.77 10.83 8.96
C GLY A 6 57.42 11.45 9.20
N SER A 7 56.94 12.22 8.24
CA SER A 7 55.54 12.70 8.19
C SER A 7 54.61 11.58 7.81
N HIS A 8 53.83 11.07 8.76
CA HIS A 8 52.71 10.17 8.47
C HIS A 8 51.54 10.99 7.93
N ASN A 9 51.33 10.85 6.63
CA ASN A 9 50.18 11.36 5.92
C ASN A 9 49.04 10.42 6.16
N MET A 10 48.09 10.73 7.08
CA MET A 10 46.84 10.05 7.25
C MET A 10 45.93 10.45 6.11
N GLN A 11 45.83 9.62 5.08
CA GLN A 11 44.79 9.70 4.08
C GLN A 11 43.44 9.29 4.73
N ALA A 12 42.53 10.24 4.87
CA ALA A 12 41.15 10.00 5.21
C ALA A 12 40.52 9.25 4.05
N THR A 13 40.10 8.03 4.28
CA THR A 13 39.20 7.26 3.38
C THR A 13 37.86 7.96 3.29
N PRO A 14 37.29 8.13 2.11
CA PRO A 14 35.92 8.62 1.98
C PRO A 14 34.98 7.59 2.60
N GLN A 15 34.17 8.02 3.56
CA GLN A 15 33.03 7.24 4.02
C GLN A 15 32.06 7.08 2.84
N ASP A 16 32.01 5.86 2.35
CA ASP A 16 31.04 5.38 1.37
C ASP A 16 29.65 5.53 1.97
N SER A 17 28.90 6.49 1.46
CA SER A 17 27.48 6.64 1.78
C SER A 17 26.77 5.43 1.19
N THR A 18 26.50 4.44 2.03
CA THR A 18 25.67 3.29 1.69
C THR A 18 24.27 3.75 1.41
N ALA A 19 23.99 4.15 0.17
CA ALA A 19 22.68 4.05 -0.42
C ALA A 19 22.33 2.55 -0.39
N GLY A 20 21.46 2.16 0.56
CA GLY A 20 21.02 0.78 0.72
C GLY A 20 20.43 0.30 -0.60
N HIS A 21 21.15 -0.63 -1.26
CA HIS A 21 20.60 -1.37 -2.38
C HIS A 21 19.45 -2.20 -1.84
N TYR A 22 18.23 -1.76 -2.09
CA TYR A 22 17.03 -2.58 -1.92
C TYR A 22 17.09 -3.73 -2.94
N GLN A 23 17.80 -4.81 -2.59
CA GLN A 23 17.67 -6.10 -3.27
C GLN A 23 16.37 -6.74 -2.77
N GLY A 24 15.23 -6.39 -3.39
CA GLY A 24 13.93 -6.86 -2.95
C GLY A 24 12.88 -6.66 -4.03
N ASN A 25 11.65 -7.00 -3.71
CA ASN A 25 10.47 -6.84 -4.54
C ASN A 25 10.04 -5.37 -4.64
N VAL A 26 10.91 -4.51 -5.19
CA VAL A 26 10.76 -3.04 -5.24
C VAL A 26 10.99 -2.52 -6.64
N ASP A 27 10.07 -1.69 -7.14
CA ASP A 27 10.26 -0.86 -8.32
C ASP A 27 10.67 0.55 -7.87
N ALA A 28 11.97 0.85 -7.93
CA ALA A 28 12.52 2.13 -7.47
C ALA A 28 11.93 3.34 -8.21
N ALA A 29 11.51 3.18 -9.48
CA ALA A 29 10.88 4.25 -10.23
C ALA A 29 9.46 4.55 -9.72
N GLU A 30 8.72 3.51 -9.30
CA GLU A 30 7.41 3.70 -8.65
C GLU A 30 7.56 4.40 -7.30
N VAL A 31 8.50 3.97 -6.45
CA VAL A 31 8.78 4.64 -5.16
C VAL A 31 9.11 6.12 -5.37
N ALA A 32 10.05 6.43 -6.27
CA ALA A 32 10.45 7.82 -6.56
C ALA A 32 9.28 8.69 -7.06
N LYS A 33 8.33 8.10 -7.81
CA LYS A 33 7.13 8.78 -8.28
C LYS A 33 6.24 9.24 -7.10
N PHE A 34 6.00 8.35 -6.13
CA PHE A 34 5.21 8.68 -4.94
C PHE A 34 5.95 9.64 -4.00
N GLU A 35 7.26 9.52 -3.86
CA GLU A 35 8.08 10.47 -3.11
C GLU A 35 7.98 11.89 -3.65
N ALA A 36 8.02 12.06 -4.97
CA ALA A 36 7.89 13.37 -5.61
C ALA A 36 6.52 14.06 -5.36
N LEU A 37 5.49 13.28 -5.06
CA LEU A 37 4.13 13.77 -4.82
C LEU A 37 3.77 13.85 -3.32
N ALA A 38 4.67 13.45 -2.43
CA ALA A 38 4.37 13.26 -1.00
C ALA A 38 3.77 14.51 -0.33
N SER A 39 4.29 15.70 -0.61
CA SER A 39 3.81 16.97 -0.01
C SER A 39 2.33 17.29 -0.33
N ARG A 40 1.75 16.64 -1.34
CA ARG A 40 0.37 16.86 -1.78
C ARG A 40 -0.59 15.75 -1.39
N TRP A 41 -0.12 14.80 -0.55
CA TRP A 41 -0.89 13.61 -0.19
C TRP A 41 -2.24 13.92 0.46
N TRP A 42 -2.27 14.96 1.28
CA TRP A 42 -3.47 15.40 2.00
C TRP A 42 -4.21 16.56 1.33
N ASP A 43 -3.81 16.97 0.12
CA ASP A 43 -4.57 17.93 -0.67
C ASP A 43 -5.81 17.25 -1.28
N PRO A 44 -7.04 17.56 -0.80
CA PRO A 44 -8.26 16.91 -1.28
C PRO A 44 -8.63 17.30 -2.72
N GLN A 45 -7.91 18.23 -3.32
CA GLN A 45 -8.05 18.62 -4.73
C GLN A 45 -6.83 18.21 -5.57
N GLY A 46 -5.81 17.60 -4.94
CA GLY A 46 -4.56 17.15 -5.55
C GLY A 46 -4.70 15.81 -6.30
N GLU A 47 -3.56 15.24 -6.63
CA GLU A 47 -3.43 13.98 -7.37
C GLU A 47 -4.02 12.79 -6.59
N PHE A 48 -4.05 12.86 -5.26
CA PHE A 48 -4.58 11.81 -4.39
C PHE A 48 -6.07 11.97 -4.05
N LYS A 49 -6.76 12.95 -4.67
CA LYS A 49 -8.19 13.14 -4.51
C LYS A 49 -9.02 11.85 -4.65
N PRO A 50 -8.77 10.97 -5.65
CA PRO A 50 -9.52 9.71 -5.76
C PRO A 50 -9.37 8.82 -4.53
N LEU A 51 -8.18 8.80 -3.89
CA LEU A 51 -7.96 8.02 -2.67
C LEU A 51 -8.78 8.56 -1.50
N HIS A 52 -8.88 9.89 -1.36
CA HIS A 52 -9.74 10.51 -0.35
C HIS A 52 -11.23 10.18 -0.56
N GLU A 53 -11.69 10.22 -1.82
CA GLU A 53 -13.09 9.96 -2.17
C GLU A 53 -13.51 8.49 -1.95
N ILE A 54 -12.60 7.53 -2.20
CA ILE A 54 -12.87 6.10 -2.01
C ILE A 54 -12.61 5.60 -0.59
N ASN A 55 -11.84 6.34 0.21
CA ASN A 55 -11.42 5.90 1.53
C ASN A 55 -12.59 5.55 2.48
N PRO A 56 -13.69 6.31 2.56
CA PRO A 56 -14.84 5.92 3.39
C PRO A 56 -15.42 4.55 3.00
N LEU A 57 -15.49 4.24 1.71
CA LEU A 57 -16.01 2.95 1.22
C LEU A 57 -15.09 1.80 1.60
N ARG A 58 -13.75 2.01 1.51
CA ARG A 58 -12.75 1.04 1.94
C ARG A 58 -12.84 0.78 3.43
N LEU A 59 -12.84 1.85 4.22
CA LEU A 59 -12.92 1.79 5.67
C LEU A 59 -14.18 1.02 6.12
N ASP A 60 -15.35 1.36 5.60
CA ASP A 60 -16.60 0.70 5.94
C ASP A 60 -16.61 -0.77 5.52
N PHE A 61 -16.02 -1.11 4.36
CA PHE A 61 -15.87 -2.48 3.91
C PHE A 61 -14.99 -3.31 4.84
N ILE A 62 -13.87 -2.74 5.32
CA ILE A 62 -12.94 -3.39 6.24
C ILE A 62 -13.58 -3.54 7.62
N ASP A 63 -14.14 -2.45 8.16
CA ASP A 63 -14.68 -2.42 9.52
C ASP A 63 -15.88 -3.37 9.68
N ALA A 64 -16.77 -3.40 8.71
CA ALA A 64 -17.94 -4.31 8.72
C ALA A 64 -17.55 -5.80 8.78
N ARG A 65 -16.33 -6.18 8.34
CA ARG A 65 -15.87 -7.58 8.30
C ARG A 65 -14.90 -7.92 9.40
N ALA A 66 -14.00 -7.01 9.74
CA ALA A 66 -12.96 -7.23 10.75
C ALA A 66 -13.37 -6.74 12.15
N GLY A 67 -14.19 -5.70 12.24
CA GLY A 67 -14.49 -5.02 13.51
C GLY A 67 -13.23 -4.38 14.08
N LEU A 68 -12.89 -3.18 13.62
CA LEU A 68 -11.56 -2.56 13.82
C LEU A 68 -11.23 -2.22 15.27
N ALA A 69 -12.24 -1.92 16.11
CA ALA A 69 -12.04 -1.48 17.49
C ALA A 69 -11.18 -2.48 18.30
N GLY A 70 -10.05 -2.00 18.82
CA GLY A 70 -9.08 -2.77 19.61
C GLY A 70 -8.20 -3.75 18.82
N LYS A 71 -8.38 -3.88 17.51
CA LYS A 71 -7.60 -4.78 16.64
C LYS A 71 -6.21 -4.22 16.34
N LYS A 72 -5.23 -5.12 16.25
CA LYS A 72 -3.91 -4.82 15.68
C LYS A 72 -4.00 -4.94 14.16
N VAL A 73 -3.83 -3.83 13.47
CA VAL A 73 -3.97 -3.75 12.01
C VAL A 73 -2.65 -3.31 11.39
N LEU A 74 -2.23 -4.01 10.33
CA LEU A 74 -1.12 -3.60 9.48
C LEU A 74 -1.68 -3.01 8.18
N ASP A 75 -1.23 -1.80 7.82
CA ASP A 75 -1.52 -1.17 6.53
C ASP A 75 -0.26 -1.21 5.66
N VAL A 76 -0.27 -2.03 4.61
CA VAL A 76 0.87 -2.29 3.72
C VAL A 76 0.78 -1.38 2.51
N GLY A 77 1.86 -0.61 2.25
CA GLY A 77 1.85 0.45 1.26
C GLY A 77 0.96 1.61 1.72
N CYS A 78 1.12 2.03 2.98
CA CYS A 78 0.23 3.01 3.60
C CYS A 78 0.36 4.43 3.02
N GLY A 79 1.43 4.71 2.27
CA GLY A 79 1.72 6.02 1.69
C GLY A 79 1.67 7.13 2.74
N GLY A 80 0.92 8.20 2.46
CA GLY A 80 0.71 9.32 3.40
C GLY A 80 -0.33 9.08 4.48
N GLY A 81 -0.80 7.84 4.69
CA GLY A 81 -1.55 7.44 5.89
C GLY A 81 -3.06 7.63 5.86
N ILE A 82 -3.70 7.93 4.71
CA ILE A 82 -5.15 8.21 4.63
C ILE A 82 -6.00 7.09 5.24
N LEU A 83 -5.75 5.83 4.87
CA LEU A 83 -6.49 4.68 5.39
C LEU A 83 -6.05 4.34 6.81
N SER A 84 -4.76 4.39 7.09
CA SER A 84 -4.19 4.16 8.42
C SER A 84 -4.84 5.02 9.49
N GLU A 85 -4.94 6.33 9.27
CA GLU A 85 -5.58 7.27 10.21
C GLU A 85 -7.08 6.97 10.36
N SER A 86 -7.74 6.65 9.26
CA SER A 86 -9.17 6.32 9.31
C SER A 86 -9.45 5.05 10.10
N MET A 87 -8.58 4.03 10.00
CA MET A 87 -8.68 2.82 10.82
C MET A 87 -8.36 3.07 12.30
N ALA A 88 -7.35 3.90 12.58
CA ALA A 88 -7.02 4.30 13.95
C ALA A 88 -8.18 5.07 14.62
N ASN A 89 -8.84 5.97 13.88
CA ASN A 89 -10.03 6.69 14.34
C ASN A 89 -11.25 5.77 14.58
N ARG A 90 -11.28 4.54 14.02
CA ARG A 90 -12.23 3.46 14.36
C ARG A 90 -11.76 2.61 15.55
N GLY A 91 -10.68 3.02 16.24
CA GLY A 91 -10.15 2.38 17.44
C GLY A 91 -9.19 1.21 17.16
N ALA A 92 -8.69 1.05 15.96
CA ALA A 92 -7.63 0.08 15.66
C ALA A 92 -6.27 0.56 16.20
N LYS A 93 -5.41 -0.41 16.57
CA LYS A 93 -3.98 -0.19 16.83
C LYS A 93 -3.24 -0.43 15.50
N VAL A 94 -2.94 0.67 14.80
CA VAL A 94 -2.43 0.60 13.43
C VAL A 94 -0.91 0.68 13.39
N THR A 95 -0.30 -0.23 12.62
CA THR A 95 1.06 -0.09 12.08
C THR A 95 0.92 0.18 10.58
N GLY A 96 1.51 1.26 10.09
CA GLY A 96 1.61 1.57 8.65
C GLY A 96 3.02 1.32 8.15
N ILE A 97 3.18 0.61 7.03
CA ILE A 97 4.49 0.39 6.41
C ILE A 97 4.49 0.84 4.96
N ASP A 98 5.59 1.47 4.56
CA ASP A 98 5.83 1.89 3.18
C ASP A 98 7.34 1.89 2.89
N LEU A 99 7.72 1.93 1.61
CA LEU A 99 9.10 2.08 1.16
C LEU A 99 9.45 3.51 0.74
N GLY A 100 8.46 4.40 0.64
CA GLY A 100 8.64 5.82 0.43
C GLY A 100 8.87 6.55 1.76
N GLU A 101 10.05 7.12 1.96
CA GLU A 101 10.35 7.85 3.19
C GLU A 101 9.60 9.18 3.27
N ALA A 102 9.48 9.89 2.14
CA ALA A 102 8.75 11.16 2.09
C ALA A 102 7.24 11.00 2.35
N PRO A 103 6.51 10.02 1.76
CA PRO A 103 5.14 9.71 2.16
C PRO A 103 4.99 9.41 3.66
N LEU A 104 5.88 8.58 4.22
CA LEU A 104 5.86 8.27 5.66
C LEU A 104 6.11 9.49 6.54
N ALA A 105 6.99 10.41 6.13
CA ALA A 105 7.21 11.66 6.86
C ALA A 105 5.94 12.52 6.88
N VAL A 106 5.23 12.61 5.75
CA VAL A 106 3.93 13.30 5.67
C VAL A 106 2.88 12.61 6.52
N ALA A 107 2.83 11.27 6.51
CA ALA A 107 1.89 10.49 7.32
C ALA A 107 2.11 10.73 8.82
N ARG A 108 3.36 10.71 9.29
CA ARG A 108 3.70 11.00 10.70
C ARG A 108 3.27 12.40 11.12
N LEU A 109 3.63 13.40 10.31
CA LEU A 109 3.30 14.79 10.59
C LEU A 109 1.78 15.01 10.67
N HIS A 110 1.03 14.46 9.70
CA HIS A 110 -0.43 14.62 9.68
C HIS A 110 -1.11 13.90 10.87
N ALA A 111 -0.65 12.69 11.22
CA ALA A 111 -1.15 11.96 12.38
C ALA A 111 -0.86 12.71 13.70
N GLU A 112 0.34 13.30 13.85
CA GLU A 112 0.70 14.15 14.99
C GLU A 112 -0.22 15.37 15.10
N ASP A 113 -0.43 16.09 14.01
CA ASP A 113 -1.31 17.26 13.94
C ASP A 113 -2.77 16.92 14.32
N ARG A 114 -3.20 15.69 14.05
CA ARG A 114 -4.54 15.17 14.39
C ARG A 114 -4.62 14.48 15.74
N GLY A 115 -3.51 14.28 16.42
CA GLY A 115 -3.45 13.57 17.70
C GLY A 115 -3.81 12.09 17.58
N VAL A 116 -3.49 11.46 16.45
CA VAL A 116 -3.75 10.04 16.16
C VAL A 116 -2.46 9.25 16.31
N GLU A 117 -2.46 8.21 17.16
CA GLU A 117 -1.29 7.35 17.36
C GLU A 117 -1.24 6.23 16.31
N ILE A 118 -0.18 6.23 15.48
CA ILE A 118 0.09 5.21 14.47
C ILE A 118 1.59 4.93 14.43
N ASP A 119 1.96 3.65 14.40
CA ASP A 119 3.34 3.19 14.26
C ASP A 119 3.72 3.12 12.76
N TYR A 120 4.28 4.20 12.22
CA TYR A 120 4.75 4.25 10.83
C TYR A 120 6.20 3.78 10.70
N GLN A 121 6.46 2.75 9.87
CA GLN A 121 7.77 2.13 9.68
C GLN A 121 8.19 2.11 8.21
N HIS A 122 9.45 2.49 7.94
CA HIS A 122 10.08 2.38 6.63
C HIS A 122 10.68 0.98 6.47
N ILE A 123 9.87 0.04 5.99
CA ILE A 123 10.22 -1.38 5.88
C ILE A 123 9.37 -2.06 4.79
N SER A 124 9.94 -3.06 4.10
CA SER A 124 9.16 -3.88 3.17
C SER A 124 8.26 -4.87 3.91
N VAL A 125 7.16 -5.28 3.27
CA VAL A 125 6.22 -6.24 3.85
C VAL A 125 6.88 -7.61 4.08
N GLU A 126 7.82 -8.01 3.23
CA GLU A 126 8.58 -9.26 3.39
C GLU A 126 9.49 -9.21 4.61
N ALA A 127 10.18 -8.08 4.83
CA ALA A 127 11.02 -7.89 6.01
C ALA A 127 10.18 -7.82 7.29
N MET A 128 9.01 -7.17 7.25
CA MET A 128 8.05 -7.16 8.36
C MET A 128 7.53 -8.58 8.65
N ALA A 129 7.25 -9.39 7.61
CA ALA A 129 6.80 -10.77 7.78
C ALA A 129 7.82 -11.67 8.49
N ALA A 130 9.11 -11.43 8.24
CA ALA A 130 10.18 -12.13 8.95
C ALA A 130 10.26 -11.74 10.45
N GLN A 131 9.87 -10.51 10.81
CA GLN A 131 9.95 -10.00 12.17
C GLN A 131 8.72 -10.30 13.03
N LYS A 132 7.51 -10.26 12.44
CA LYS A 132 6.23 -10.32 13.17
C LYS A 132 5.24 -11.33 12.55
N PRO A 133 5.62 -12.60 12.35
CA PRO A 133 4.69 -13.58 11.78
C PRO A 133 3.48 -13.80 12.71
N GLY A 134 2.28 -13.85 12.13
CA GLY A 134 1.03 -14.11 12.85
C GLY A 134 0.65 -13.06 13.89
N PHE A 135 1.18 -11.84 13.79
CA PHE A 135 1.02 -10.84 14.86
C PHE A 135 -0.26 -10.01 14.72
N TYR A 136 -0.74 -9.78 13.50
CA TYR A 136 -1.83 -8.87 13.24
C TYR A 136 -3.19 -9.56 13.17
N ASP A 137 -4.23 -8.91 13.67
CA ASP A 137 -5.62 -9.36 13.53
C ASP A 137 -6.14 -9.15 12.12
N ALA A 138 -5.72 -8.05 11.49
CA ALA A 138 -6.04 -7.73 10.11
C ALA A 138 -4.84 -7.11 9.38
N VAL A 139 -4.76 -7.35 8.06
CA VAL A 139 -3.78 -6.75 7.16
C VAL A 139 -4.53 -6.12 5.99
N THR A 140 -4.23 -4.87 5.66
CA THR A 140 -4.70 -4.17 4.47
C THR A 140 -3.55 -3.94 3.50
N CYS A 141 -3.80 -4.09 2.20
CA CYS A 141 -2.87 -3.78 1.12
C CYS A 141 -3.70 -3.23 -0.05
N MET A 142 -3.85 -1.90 -0.09
CA MET A 142 -4.79 -1.22 -0.96
C MET A 142 -4.06 -0.41 -2.03
N GLU A 143 -4.37 -0.66 -3.33
CA GLU A 143 -3.79 0.03 -4.49
C GLU A 143 -2.24 0.02 -4.49
N MET A 144 -1.63 -1.08 -4.11
CA MET A 144 -0.17 -1.22 -4.00
C MET A 144 0.37 -2.36 -4.87
N LEU A 145 -0.40 -3.42 -5.07
CA LEU A 145 0.06 -4.64 -5.73
C LEU A 145 0.45 -4.43 -7.20
N GLU A 146 -0.16 -3.46 -7.90
CA GLU A 146 0.17 -3.08 -9.26
C GLU A 146 1.48 -2.30 -9.40
N HIS A 147 2.08 -1.88 -8.27
CA HIS A 147 3.31 -1.09 -8.25
C HIS A 147 4.57 -1.92 -7.94
N VAL A 148 4.42 -3.20 -7.64
CA VAL A 148 5.54 -4.10 -7.30
C VAL A 148 5.87 -5.08 -8.43
N PRO A 149 7.13 -5.55 -8.53
CA PRO A 149 7.53 -6.57 -9.51
C PRO A 149 6.87 -7.95 -9.29
N ASP A 150 6.75 -8.40 -8.04
CA ASP A 150 6.12 -9.69 -7.67
C ASP A 150 4.98 -9.49 -6.64
N PRO A 151 3.75 -9.26 -7.09
CA PRO A 151 2.60 -9.12 -6.20
C PRO A 151 2.29 -10.41 -5.41
N ALA A 152 2.63 -11.58 -5.93
CA ALA A 152 2.44 -12.85 -5.21
C ALA A 152 3.34 -12.94 -3.96
N SER A 153 4.56 -12.36 -3.99
CA SER A 153 5.43 -12.25 -2.82
C SER A 153 4.78 -11.41 -1.71
N VAL A 154 4.20 -10.25 -2.09
CA VAL A 154 3.48 -9.38 -1.15
C VAL A 154 2.30 -10.09 -0.52
N ILE A 155 1.50 -10.81 -1.31
CA ILE A 155 0.34 -11.57 -0.80
C ILE A 155 0.78 -12.67 0.19
N ARG A 156 1.87 -13.39 -0.12
CA ARG A 156 2.46 -14.38 0.81
C ARG A 156 2.91 -13.73 2.12
N ALA A 157 3.56 -12.57 2.04
CA ALA A 157 4.00 -11.83 3.23
C ALA A 157 2.81 -11.34 4.07
N CYS A 158 1.76 -10.80 3.44
CA CYS A 158 0.52 -10.43 4.13
C CYS A 158 -0.11 -11.64 4.85
N SER A 159 -0.13 -12.80 4.18
CA SER A 159 -0.60 -14.04 4.79
C SER A 159 0.25 -14.51 5.97
N ALA A 160 1.58 -14.33 5.91
CA ALA A 160 2.47 -14.68 7.01
C ALA A 160 2.29 -13.75 8.23
N LEU A 161 1.95 -12.48 8.00
CA LEU A 161 1.77 -11.46 9.03
C LEU A 161 0.47 -11.58 9.81
N VAL A 162 -0.59 -12.03 9.14
CA VAL A 162 -1.90 -12.18 9.78
C VAL A 162 -1.97 -13.48 10.59
N ARG A 163 -2.57 -13.42 11.79
CA ARG A 163 -2.77 -14.60 12.64
C ARG A 163 -3.77 -15.59 12.02
N PRO A 164 -3.75 -16.88 12.41
CA PRO A 164 -4.81 -17.82 12.05
C PRO A 164 -6.20 -17.26 12.37
N GLY A 165 -7.14 -17.42 11.44
CA GLY A 165 -8.48 -16.84 11.53
C GLY A 165 -8.55 -15.32 11.41
N GLY A 166 -7.45 -14.62 11.13
CA GLY A 166 -7.41 -13.19 10.90
C GLY A 166 -7.87 -12.77 9.49
N TYR A 167 -7.83 -11.50 9.20
CA TYR A 167 -8.45 -10.87 8.02
C TYR A 167 -7.38 -10.27 7.12
N VAL A 168 -7.53 -10.45 5.80
CA VAL A 168 -6.67 -9.77 4.83
C VAL A 168 -7.54 -9.11 3.78
N PHE A 169 -7.23 -7.85 3.46
CA PHE A 169 -7.94 -7.06 2.48
C PHE A 169 -6.97 -6.58 1.41
N PHE A 170 -7.32 -6.80 0.16
CA PHE A 170 -6.58 -6.32 -1.00
C PHE A 170 -7.47 -5.43 -1.86
N SER A 171 -6.88 -4.45 -2.55
CA SER A 171 -7.51 -3.78 -3.70
C SER A 171 -6.50 -3.50 -4.78
N THR A 172 -6.95 -3.54 -6.03
CA THR A 172 -6.15 -3.21 -7.21
C THR A 172 -7.04 -3.04 -8.45
N LEU A 173 -6.43 -2.66 -9.56
CA LEU A 173 -7.07 -2.55 -10.87
C LEU A 173 -7.11 -3.90 -11.58
N ASN A 174 -8.28 -4.24 -12.14
CA ASN A 174 -8.46 -5.46 -12.92
C ASN A 174 -7.89 -5.30 -14.34
N ARG A 175 -7.21 -6.33 -14.86
CA ARG A 175 -6.66 -6.35 -16.23
C ARG A 175 -7.74 -6.66 -17.26
N THR A 176 -8.56 -5.66 -17.59
CA THR A 176 -9.64 -5.72 -18.59
C THR A 176 -9.55 -4.56 -19.58
N ALA A 177 -10.15 -4.70 -20.76
CA ALA A 177 -10.27 -3.60 -21.71
C ALA A 177 -11.05 -2.40 -21.13
N LYS A 178 -12.02 -2.66 -20.26
CA LYS A 178 -12.82 -1.64 -19.59
C LYS A 178 -11.96 -0.85 -18.61
N SER A 179 -11.12 -1.50 -17.79
CA SER A 179 -10.21 -0.81 -16.87
C SER A 179 -9.16 0.00 -17.61
N TYR A 180 -8.64 -0.51 -18.74
CA TYR A 180 -7.76 0.25 -19.61
C TYR A 180 -8.42 1.55 -20.08
N ALA A 181 -9.66 1.46 -20.58
CA ALA A 181 -10.38 2.63 -21.06
C ALA A 181 -10.70 3.63 -19.92
N PHE A 182 -11.07 3.16 -18.74
CA PHE A 182 -11.45 4.04 -17.63
C PHE A 182 -10.27 4.56 -16.83
N ALA A 183 -9.32 3.72 -16.45
CA ALA A 183 -8.18 4.12 -15.61
C ALA A 183 -7.12 4.87 -16.41
N ILE A 184 -6.81 4.45 -17.62
CA ILE A 184 -5.76 5.08 -18.43
C ILE A 184 -6.35 6.16 -19.34
N LEU A 185 -7.25 5.81 -20.27
CA LEU A 185 -7.78 6.80 -21.20
C LEU A 185 -8.69 7.82 -20.51
N GLY A 186 -9.56 7.38 -19.61
CA GLY A 186 -10.51 8.23 -18.91
C GLY A 186 -9.84 9.12 -17.86
N ALA A 187 -9.20 8.52 -16.87
CA ALA A 187 -8.66 9.24 -15.72
C ALA A 187 -7.40 10.06 -16.06
N GLU A 188 -6.49 9.51 -16.87
CA GLU A 188 -5.21 10.17 -17.15
C GLU A 188 -5.29 11.15 -18.34
N TYR A 189 -6.03 10.82 -19.40
CA TYR A 189 -6.02 11.61 -20.64
C TYR A 189 -7.24 12.50 -20.83
N VAL A 190 -8.44 12.03 -20.48
CA VAL A 190 -9.69 12.78 -20.71
C VAL A 190 -10.06 13.65 -19.51
N LEU A 191 -10.18 13.06 -18.33
CA LEU A 191 -10.61 13.76 -17.12
C LEU A 191 -9.45 14.41 -16.37
N ARG A 192 -8.21 14.04 -16.68
CA ARG A 192 -6.98 14.53 -16.03
C ARG A 192 -7.05 14.46 -14.49
N LEU A 193 -7.71 13.44 -13.97
CA LEU A 193 -7.83 13.19 -12.54
C LEU A 193 -6.52 12.68 -11.94
N LEU A 194 -5.67 12.06 -12.78
CA LEU A 194 -4.39 11.48 -12.41
C LEU A 194 -3.31 11.92 -13.41
N PRO A 195 -2.04 12.03 -13.00
CA PRO A 195 -0.92 12.26 -13.91
C PRO A 195 -0.82 11.18 -14.99
N ARG A 196 -0.36 11.56 -16.18
CA ARG A 196 -0.13 10.58 -17.27
C ARG A 196 0.94 9.59 -16.89
N GLY A 197 0.71 8.29 -17.19
CA GLY A 197 1.64 7.21 -16.87
C GLY A 197 1.57 6.78 -15.40
N THR A 198 0.51 7.14 -14.68
CA THR A 198 0.27 6.61 -13.32
C THR A 198 0.07 5.11 -13.34
N HIS A 199 -0.58 4.57 -14.39
CA HIS A 199 -0.90 3.14 -14.47
C HIS A 199 -0.27 2.48 -15.69
N ASN A 200 0.29 1.28 -15.48
CA ASN A 200 0.74 0.39 -16.53
C ASN A 200 -0.22 -0.82 -16.60
N TYR A 201 -0.97 -0.93 -17.70
CA TYR A 201 -1.94 -2.00 -17.89
C TYR A 201 -1.38 -3.41 -17.73
N ALA A 202 -0.12 -3.64 -18.09
CA ALA A 202 0.54 -4.93 -17.92
C ALA A 202 0.68 -5.36 -16.45
N LYS A 203 0.70 -4.39 -15.53
CA LYS A 203 0.78 -4.61 -14.09
C LYS A 203 -0.58 -4.81 -13.41
N PHE A 204 -1.69 -4.61 -14.12
CA PHE A 204 -3.04 -4.85 -13.59
C PHE A 204 -3.25 -6.33 -13.29
N ILE A 205 -3.99 -6.64 -12.24
CA ILE A 205 -4.11 -7.98 -11.68
C ILE A 205 -5.56 -8.47 -11.84
N ARG A 206 -5.74 -9.65 -12.45
CA ARG A 206 -7.08 -10.24 -12.54
C ARG A 206 -7.52 -10.79 -11.19
N PRO A 207 -8.82 -10.73 -10.84
CA PRO A 207 -9.34 -11.32 -9.61
C PRO A 207 -9.00 -12.81 -9.46
N SER A 208 -8.95 -13.55 -10.56
CA SER A 208 -8.57 -14.98 -10.57
C SER A 208 -7.10 -15.21 -10.21
N GLU A 209 -6.18 -14.34 -10.65
CA GLU A 209 -4.76 -14.40 -10.32
C GLU A 209 -4.55 -14.12 -8.83
N MET A 210 -5.12 -13.03 -8.31
CA MET A 210 -5.07 -12.69 -6.89
C MET A 210 -5.67 -13.80 -6.02
N ALA A 211 -6.81 -14.37 -6.43
CA ALA A 211 -7.45 -15.47 -5.71
C ALA A 211 -6.60 -16.76 -5.73
N ALA A 212 -5.87 -17.05 -6.81
CA ALA A 212 -4.95 -18.18 -6.87
C ALA A 212 -3.79 -17.97 -5.89
N TRP A 213 -3.07 -16.84 -5.98
CA TRP A 213 -1.97 -16.51 -5.07
C TRP A 213 -2.39 -16.49 -3.59
N SER A 214 -3.61 -16.00 -3.31
CA SER A 214 -4.17 -16.03 -1.95
C SER A 214 -4.35 -17.45 -1.43
N ARG A 215 -4.95 -18.34 -2.22
CA ARG A 215 -5.12 -19.78 -1.83
C ARG A 215 -3.79 -20.49 -1.64
N ASP A 216 -2.81 -20.22 -2.51
CA ASP A 216 -1.49 -20.86 -2.46
C ASP A 216 -0.73 -20.56 -1.15
N CYS A 217 -1.10 -19.48 -0.44
CA CYS A 217 -0.51 -19.12 0.84
C CYS A 217 -1.48 -19.27 2.04
N GLY A 218 -2.57 -20.04 1.90
CA GLY A 218 -3.49 -20.36 2.99
C GLY A 218 -4.46 -19.24 3.35
N LEU A 219 -4.78 -18.37 2.38
CA LEU A 219 -5.85 -17.39 2.50
C LEU A 219 -7.09 -17.90 1.76
N GLU A 220 -8.20 -18.00 2.46
CA GLU A 220 -9.50 -18.31 1.86
C GLU A 220 -10.19 -17.03 1.40
N VAL A 221 -10.45 -16.93 0.10
CA VAL A 221 -11.20 -15.80 -0.48
C VAL A 221 -12.66 -15.90 -0.05
N ARG A 222 -13.15 -14.92 0.66
CA ARG A 222 -14.53 -14.85 1.18
C ARG A 222 -15.43 -13.98 0.34
N GLU A 223 -14.89 -12.89 -0.19
CA GLU A 223 -15.69 -11.92 -0.93
C GLU A 223 -14.84 -11.14 -1.92
N GLN A 224 -15.44 -10.79 -3.04
CA GLN A 224 -14.92 -9.83 -4.00
C GLN A 224 -16.00 -8.80 -4.31
N THR A 225 -15.63 -7.52 -4.33
CA THR A 225 -16.53 -6.43 -4.66
C THR A 225 -15.84 -5.42 -5.56
N GLY A 226 -16.55 -4.91 -6.55
CA GLY A 226 -16.04 -3.85 -7.40
C GLY A 226 -16.19 -2.48 -6.76
N LEU A 227 -15.28 -1.59 -7.10
CA LEU A 227 -15.36 -0.16 -6.81
C LEU A 227 -15.59 0.56 -8.14
N THR A 228 -16.76 1.18 -8.30
CA THR A 228 -17.16 1.83 -9.55
C THR A 228 -17.36 3.32 -9.35
N TYR A 229 -16.95 4.09 -10.35
CA TYR A 229 -17.18 5.54 -10.43
C TYR A 229 -18.30 5.86 -11.40
N ASN A 230 -19.26 6.69 -10.97
CA ASN A 230 -20.30 7.20 -11.84
C ASN A 230 -19.94 8.64 -12.28
N PRO A 231 -19.60 8.88 -13.57
CA PRO A 231 -19.17 10.18 -14.04
C PRO A 231 -20.28 11.25 -14.02
N LEU A 232 -21.56 10.85 -14.04
CA LEU A 232 -22.69 11.78 -14.00
C LEU A 232 -22.92 12.32 -12.59
N THR A 233 -22.87 11.45 -11.58
CA THR A 233 -23.05 11.84 -10.17
C THR A 233 -21.74 12.19 -9.47
N ARG A 234 -20.59 11.86 -10.08
CA ARG A 234 -19.23 12.01 -9.53
C ARG A 234 -19.02 11.29 -8.20
N HIS A 235 -19.71 10.16 -8.00
CA HIS A 235 -19.61 9.36 -6.79
C HIS A 235 -19.08 7.96 -7.07
N TYR A 236 -18.24 7.47 -6.12
CA TYR A 236 -17.84 6.08 -6.06
C TYR A 236 -18.86 5.26 -5.28
N ARG A 237 -18.98 3.98 -5.62
CA ARG A 237 -19.79 3.01 -4.89
C ARG A 237 -19.22 1.61 -4.98
N LEU A 238 -19.52 0.78 -3.99
CA LEU A 238 -19.24 -0.65 -4.03
C LEU A 238 -20.37 -1.37 -4.78
N VAL A 239 -19.97 -2.31 -5.64
CA VAL A 239 -20.91 -3.12 -6.44
C VAL A 239 -20.43 -4.57 -6.42
N SER A 240 -21.14 -5.42 -5.69
CA SER A 240 -20.73 -6.81 -5.41
C SER A 240 -20.52 -7.70 -6.63
N HIS A 241 -21.04 -7.33 -7.80
CA HIS A 241 -20.97 -8.15 -9.01
C HIS A 241 -20.21 -7.50 -10.18
N ASP A 242 -19.64 -6.30 -10.01
CA ASP A 242 -18.88 -5.62 -11.06
C ASP A 242 -17.44 -5.35 -10.65
N VAL A 243 -16.59 -6.35 -10.78
CA VAL A 243 -15.14 -6.27 -10.56
C VAL A 243 -14.36 -5.86 -11.82
N SER A 244 -15.03 -5.28 -12.82
CA SER A 244 -14.46 -5.09 -14.15
C SER A 244 -13.42 -3.98 -14.27
N VAL A 245 -13.35 -3.04 -13.32
CA VAL A 245 -12.36 -1.93 -13.35
C VAL A 245 -11.44 -2.00 -12.14
N ASN A 246 -11.94 -1.64 -10.97
CA ASN A 246 -11.23 -1.75 -9.69
C ASN A 246 -12.02 -2.71 -8.79
N TYR A 247 -11.33 -3.45 -7.95
CA TYR A 247 -11.98 -4.37 -7.04
C TYR A 247 -11.25 -4.48 -5.71
N MET A 248 -12.01 -4.84 -4.68
CA MET A 248 -11.51 -5.25 -3.38
C MET A 248 -11.77 -6.74 -3.18
N MET A 249 -10.84 -7.39 -2.51
CA MET A 249 -10.91 -8.80 -2.12
C MET A 249 -10.72 -8.92 -0.61
N TYR A 250 -11.64 -9.62 0.02
CA TYR A 250 -11.56 -9.98 1.42
C TYR A 250 -11.23 -11.47 1.58
N CYS A 251 -10.20 -11.75 2.36
CA CYS A 251 -9.74 -13.09 2.66
C CYS A 251 -9.69 -13.36 4.16
N ARG A 252 -9.80 -14.64 4.54
CA ARG A 252 -9.54 -15.14 5.89
C ARG A 252 -8.32 -16.06 5.87
N LYS A 253 -7.43 -15.89 6.84
CA LYS A 253 -6.38 -16.88 7.08
C LYS A 253 -7.01 -18.15 7.60
N VAL A 254 -6.71 -19.28 6.95
CA VAL A 254 -7.17 -20.60 7.41
C VAL A 254 -6.64 -20.83 8.82
N SER A 255 -7.49 -21.34 9.72
CA SER A 255 -7.06 -21.84 11.04
C SER A 255 -6.57 -23.27 10.84
N ASP A 256 -5.39 -23.56 11.33
CA ASP A 256 -4.87 -24.92 11.40
C ASP A 256 -5.77 -25.80 12.27
#